data_0c05898b115b38f43408643b55398b2a
#
_entry.id   0c05898b115b38f43408643b55398b2a
#
_cell.length_a   1.000
_cell.length_b   1.000
_cell.length_c   1.000
_cell.angle_alpha   90.00
_cell.angle_beta   90.00
_cell.angle_gamma   90.00
#
_symmetry.space_group_name_H-M   'P 1'
#
loop_
_entity.id
_entity.type
_entity.pdbx_description
1 polymer ?
#
loop_
_entity_poly.entity_id
_entity_poly.type
_entity_poly.pdbx_seq_one_letter_code
_entity_poly.pdbx_strand_id
1 'polypeptide(L)'
;RGLGDVYKRQVEMMRGEYDMRRRLVVDSFNAMGLTCFEPLGAFYVFPCIKSTGLTSEEFCTRLIVDKHVAVVPGTAFGESGEGFVRVSYSYSIKHLKIALERIKEFLDELKKG
;
A
#
# COMPACT_ATOMS: atom_id res chain seq x y z
N ARG A 1 16.47 26.04 -23.94
CA ARG A 1 15.66 25.09 -24.67
C ARG A 1 15.91 23.66 -24.26
N GLY A 2 17.16 23.22 -24.25
CA GLY A 2 17.51 21.84 -23.85
C GLY A 2 17.22 21.50 -22.41
N LEU A 3 17.37 22.46 -21.49
CA LEU A 3 17.13 22.26 -20.08
C LEU A 3 15.63 22.03 -19.78
N GLY A 4 14.75 22.76 -20.48
CA GLY A 4 13.32 22.57 -20.31
C GLY A 4 12.84 21.20 -20.77
N ASP A 5 13.38 20.71 -21.89
CA ASP A 5 13.04 19.40 -22.44
C ASP A 5 13.54 18.26 -21.54
N VAL A 6 14.77 18.39 -21.03
CA VAL A 6 15.35 17.38 -20.09
C VAL A 6 14.53 17.32 -18.81
N TYR A 7 14.18 18.47 -18.26
CA TYR A 7 13.37 18.55 -17.04
C TYR A 7 11.98 17.92 -17.25
N LYS A 8 11.33 18.20 -18.36
CA LYS A 8 10.03 17.65 -18.70
C LYS A 8 10.09 16.11 -18.80
N ARG A 9 11.14 15.58 -19.46
CA ARG A 9 11.35 14.14 -19.55
C ARG A 9 11.52 13.49 -18.19
N GLN A 10 12.28 14.13 -17.29
CA GLN A 10 12.47 13.62 -15.94
C GLN A 10 11.14 13.56 -15.19
N VAL A 11 10.30 14.59 -15.31
CA VAL A 11 8.99 14.62 -14.67
C VAL A 11 8.09 13.51 -15.22
N GLU A 12 8.10 13.30 -16.53
CA GLU A 12 7.31 12.26 -17.18
C GLU A 12 7.77 10.85 -16.76
N MET A 13 9.09 10.64 -16.67
CA MET A 13 9.65 9.38 -16.20
C MET A 13 9.26 9.09 -14.75
N MET A 14 9.33 10.10 -13.89
CA MET A 14 8.92 9.96 -12.49
C MET A 14 7.44 9.60 -12.36
N ARG A 15 6.59 10.25 -13.16
CA ARG A 15 5.16 9.91 -13.19
C ARG A 15 4.94 8.46 -13.62
N GLY A 16 5.65 8.00 -14.63
CA GLY A 16 5.57 6.63 -15.11
C GLY A 16 5.93 5.63 -14.03
N GLU A 17 7.00 5.90 -13.26
CA GLU A 17 7.41 5.05 -12.15
C GLU A 17 6.37 5.01 -11.04
N TYR A 18 5.80 6.16 -10.67
CA TYR A 18 4.76 6.21 -9.66
C TYR A 18 3.49 5.49 -10.11
N ASP A 19 3.12 5.63 -11.38
CA ASP A 19 1.97 4.92 -11.93
C ASP A 19 2.16 3.40 -11.90
N MET A 20 3.36 2.91 -12.21
CA MET A 20 3.69 1.49 -12.13
C MET A 20 3.59 0.98 -10.71
N ARG A 21 4.14 1.71 -9.75
CA ARG A 21 4.10 1.36 -8.33
C ARG A 21 2.67 1.34 -7.82
N ARG A 22 1.89 2.35 -8.16
CA ARG A 22 0.49 2.44 -7.77
C ARG A 22 -0.29 1.23 -8.28
N ARG A 23 -0.15 0.90 -9.56
CA ARG A 23 -0.82 -0.27 -10.15
C ARG A 23 -0.41 -1.56 -9.47
N LEU A 24 0.89 -1.74 -9.25
CA LEU A 24 1.39 -2.92 -8.57
C LEU A 24 0.73 -3.09 -7.20
N VAL A 25 0.70 -2.02 -6.43
CA VAL A 25 0.18 -2.06 -5.06
C VAL A 25 -1.34 -2.26 -5.06
N VAL A 26 -2.09 -1.50 -5.86
CA VAL A 26 -3.54 -1.61 -5.94
C VAL A 26 -3.96 -2.99 -6.43
N ASP A 27 -3.35 -3.47 -7.51
CA ASP A 27 -3.68 -4.78 -8.07
C ASP A 27 -3.34 -5.91 -7.12
N SER A 28 -2.20 -5.79 -6.41
CA SER A 28 -1.78 -6.79 -5.44
C SER A 28 -2.76 -6.89 -4.27
N PHE A 29 -3.19 -5.76 -3.72
CA PHE A 29 -4.15 -5.76 -2.61
C PHE A 29 -5.51 -6.32 -3.05
N ASN A 30 -5.99 -5.94 -4.22
CA ASN A 30 -7.24 -6.48 -4.74
C ASN A 30 -7.15 -8.00 -4.98
N ALA A 31 -6.01 -8.48 -5.49
CA ALA A 31 -5.78 -9.91 -5.69
C ALA A 31 -5.73 -10.68 -4.36
N MET A 32 -5.28 -10.04 -3.28
CA MET A 32 -5.25 -10.63 -1.94
C MET A 32 -6.63 -10.65 -1.27
N GLY A 33 -7.62 -9.99 -1.85
CA GLY A 33 -8.94 -9.86 -1.26
C GLY A 33 -9.13 -8.64 -0.37
N LEU A 34 -8.17 -7.72 -0.36
CA LEU A 34 -8.27 -6.44 0.35
C LEU A 34 -8.67 -5.38 -0.66
N THR A 35 -9.95 -5.02 -0.69
CA THR A 35 -10.44 -4.03 -1.64
C THR A 35 -9.65 -2.73 -1.51
N CYS A 36 -9.06 -2.30 -2.60
CA CYS A 36 -8.22 -1.12 -2.65
C CYS A 36 -8.62 -0.28 -3.86
N PHE A 37 -9.07 0.94 -3.60
CA PHE A 37 -9.44 1.87 -4.66
C PHE A 37 -8.23 2.67 -5.10
N GLU A 38 -8.21 3.10 -6.35
CA GLU A 38 -7.16 3.96 -6.85
C GLU A 38 -7.20 5.32 -6.14
N PRO A 39 -6.05 5.75 -5.59
CA PRO A 39 -6.00 7.05 -4.91
C PRO A 39 -6.01 8.20 -5.93
N LEU A 40 -6.55 9.32 -5.52
CA LEU A 40 -6.50 10.55 -6.29
C LEU A 40 -5.33 11.41 -5.77
N GLY A 41 -4.19 11.32 -6.45
CA GLY A 41 -3.09 12.29 -6.34
C GLY A 41 -2.07 12.14 -5.22
N ALA A 42 -2.17 11.21 -4.28
CA ALA A 42 -1.18 11.05 -3.23
C ALA A 42 -0.34 9.78 -3.42
N PHE A 43 0.75 9.64 -2.67
CA PHE A 43 1.63 8.47 -2.74
C PHE A 43 1.20 7.37 -1.77
N TYR A 44 -0.09 7.30 -1.47
CA TYR A 44 -0.65 6.37 -0.50
C TYR A 44 -1.86 5.66 -1.09
N VAL A 45 -2.06 4.42 -0.68
CA VAL A 45 -3.29 3.68 -0.95
C VAL A 45 -3.94 3.28 0.37
N PHE A 46 -5.23 3.03 0.34
CA PHE A 46 -6.02 2.68 1.53
C PHE A 46 -6.76 1.36 1.30
N PRO A 47 -6.06 0.22 1.44
CA PRO A 47 -6.75 -1.06 1.33
C PRO A 47 -7.67 -1.29 2.52
N CYS A 48 -8.81 -1.90 2.24
CA CYS A 48 -9.79 -2.26 3.27
C CYS A 48 -9.41 -3.60 3.89
N ILE A 49 -9.23 -3.63 5.22
CA ILE A 49 -8.83 -4.86 5.93
C ILE A 49 -9.99 -5.49 6.71
N LYS A 50 -11.22 -5.06 6.47
CA LYS A 50 -12.39 -5.56 7.20
C LYS A 50 -12.59 -7.06 7.05
N SER A 51 -12.23 -7.62 5.89
CA SER A 51 -12.34 -9.06 5.63
C SER A 51 -11.44 -9.91 6.51
N THR A 52 -10.42 -9.31 7.15
CA THR A 52 -9.51 -10.03 8.04
C THR A 52 -10.12 -10.27 9.43
N GLY A 53 -11.14 -9.52 9.80
CA GLY A 53 -11.72 -9.58 11.14
C GLY A 53 -10.94 -8.82 12.19
N LEU A 54 -9.82 -8.20 11.83
CA LEU A 54 -9.01 -7.42 12.75
C LEU A 54 -9.40 -5.94 12.68
N THR A 55 -9.16 -5.21 13.79
CA THR A 55 -9.26 -3.76 13.77
C THR A 55 -8.03 -3.20 13.03
N SER A 56 -8.11 -1.94 12.62
CA SER A 56 -6.99 -1.28 11.94
C SER A 56 -5.72 -1.31 12.79
N GLU A 57 -5.84 -1.04 14.10
CA GLU A 57 -4.69 -1.05 15.00
C GLU A 57 -4.13 -2.46 15.20
N GLU A 58 -4.99 -3.45 15.38
CA GLU A 58 -4.55 -4.84 15.52
C GLU A 58 -3.81 -5.32 14.27
N PHE A 59 -4.36 -5.00 13.10
CA PHE A 59 -3.73 -5.37 11.84
C PHE A 59 -2.33 -4.78 11.73
N CYS A 60 -2.20 -3.48 12.00
CA CYS A 60 -0.91 -2.79 11.90
C CYS A 60 0.10 -3.31 12.92
N THR A 61 -0.32 -3.51 14.17
CA THR A 61 0.54 -4.00 15.24
C THR A 61 1.05 -5.41 14.95
N ARG A 62 0.17 -6.31 14.55
CA ARG A 62 0.54 -7.69 14.26
C ARG A 62 1.42 -7.77 13.01
N LEU A 63 1.13 -6.96 12.00
CA LEU A 63 1.91 -6.96 10.77
C LEU A 63 3.36 -6.51 11.01
N ILE A 64 3.56 -5.46 11.82
CA ILE A 64 4.91 -5.00 12.10
C ILE A 64 5.68 -5.99 12.98
N VAL A 65 5.02 -6.61 13.95
CA VAL A 65 5.67 -7.57 14.86
C VAL A 65 5.99 -8.88 14.12
N ASP A 66 5.04 -9.40 13.36
CA ASP A 66 5.19 -10.72 12.73
C ASP A 66 5.95 -10.68 11.40
N LYS A 67 5.78 -9.63 10.63
CA LYS A 67 6.32 -9.56 9.26
C LYS A 67 7.25 -8.37 9.02
N HIS A 68 7.44 -7.52 10.00
CA HIS A 68 8.31 -6.33 9.90
C HIS A 68 7.90 -5.38 8.77
N VAL A 69 6.60 -5.28 8.53
CA VAL A 69 6.04 -4.34 7.56
C VAL A 69 5.25 -3.28 8.32
N ALA A 70 5.61 -2.02 8.12
CA ALA A 70 4.96 -0.89 8.79
C ALA A 70 3.91 -0.25 7.87
N VAL A 71 2.67 -0.23 8.35
CA VAL A 71 1.58 0.50 7.72
C VAL A 71 0.89 1.33 8.80
N VAL A 72 0.12 2.34 8.39
CA VAL A 72 -0.52 3.25 9.34
C VAL A 72 -2.01 2.90 9.44
N PRO A 73 -2.56 2.73 10.66
CA PRO A 73 -4.00 2.45 10.79
C PRO A 73 -4.82 3.65 10.30
N GLY A 74 -5.92 3.36 9.60
CA GLY A 74 -6.80 4.41 9.08
C GLY A 74 -7.38 5.30 10.16
N THR A 75 -7.53 4.78 11.39
CA THR A 75 -8.02 5.55 12.54
C THR A 75 -7.12 6.73 12.90
N ALA A 76 -5.85 6.72 12.48
CA ALA A 76 -4.96 7.87 12.66
C ALA A 76 -5.44 9.11 11.89
N PHE A 77 -6.33 8.94 10.93
CA PHE A 77 -6.87 10.01 10.09
C PHE A 77 -8.35 10.30 10.38
N GLY A 78 -8.91 9.70 11.43
CA GLY A 78 -10.29 9.88 11.84
C GLY A 78 -11.01 8.56 12.10
N GLU A 79 -12.12 8.61 12.83
CA GLU A 79 -12.90 7.42 13.18
C GLU A 79 -13.42 6.68 11.95
N SER A 80 -13.72 7.40 10.89
CA SER A 80 -14.20 6.81 9.63
C SER A 80 -13.14 5.95 8.95
N GLY A 81 -11.88 6.04 9.36
CA GLY A 81 -10.79 5.23 8.82
C GLY A 81 -10.70 3.83 9.40
N GLU A 82 -11.56 3.46 10.37
CA GLU A 82 -11.55 2.10 10.89
C GLU A 82 -11.89 1.10 9.80
N GLY A 83 -11.13 0.02 9.74
CA GLY A 83 -11.26 -1.00 8.69
C GLY A 83 -10.37 -0.74 7.47
N PHE A 84 -9.54 0.31 7.53
CA PHE A 84 -8.60 0.68 6.47
C PHE A 84 -7.20 0.86 7.05
N VAL A 85 -6.20 0.65 6.22
CA VAL A 85 -4.82 1.00 6.57
C VAL A 85 -4.25 1.84 5.45
N ARG A 86 -3.28 2.69 5.78
CA ARG A 86 -2.59 3.53 4.79
C ARG A 86 -1.24 2.90 4.44
N VAL A 87 -1.01 2.68 3.17
CA VAL A 87 0.23 2.09 2.67
C VAL A 87 0.88 3.07 1.70
N SER A 88 2.14 3.42 1.96
CA SER A 88 2.92 4.26 1.05
C SER A 88 3.49 3.43 -0.09
N TYR A 89 3.43 3.95 -1.32
CA TYR A 89 4.09 3.30 -2.45
C TYR A 89 5.28 4.11 -2.98
N SER A 90 5.84 5.00 -2.15
CA SER A 90 7.02 5.79 -2.52
C SER A 90 8.35 5.06 -2.30
N TYR A 91 8.33 3.75 -2.25
CA TYR A 91 9.51 2.89 -2.15
C TYR A 91 9.86 2.28 -3.52
N SER A 92 11.05 1.69 -3.65
CA SER A 92 11.41 1.00 -4.88
C SER A 92 10.48 -0.18 -5.13
N ILE A 93 10.32 -0.57 -6.40
CA ILE A 93 9.48 -1.72 -6.77
C ILE A 93 9.94 -2.98 -6.05
N LYS A 94 11.25 -3.16 -5.90
CA LYS A 94 11.82 -4.30 -5.18
C LYS A 94 11.32 -4.36 -3.74
N HIS A 95 11.38 -3.23 -3.03
CA HIS A 95 10.92 -3.16 -1.65
C HIS A 95 9.40 -3.33 -1.53
N LEU A 96 8.66 -2.76 -2.48
CA LEU A 96 7.20 -2.93 -2.52
C LEU A 96 6.81 -4.39 -2.72
N LYS A 97 7.49 -5.10 -3.61
CA LYS A 97 7.22 -6.52 -3.84
C LYS A 97 7.48 -7.37 -2.58
N ILE A 98 8.56 -7.08 -1.88
CA ILE A 98 8.88 -7.79 -0.63
C ILE A 98 7.80 -7.54 0.41
N ALA A 99 7.38 -6.28 0.59
CA ALA A 99 6.35 -5.93 1.55
C ALA A 99 5.00 -6.58 1.19
N LEU A 100 4.63 -6.58 -0.08
CA LEU A 100 3.40 -7.20 -0.55
C LEU A 100 3.39 -8.71 -0.33
N GLU A 101 4.51 -9.39 -0.56
CA GLU A 101 4.63 -10.81 -0.28
C GLU A 101 4.46 -11.10 1.21
N ARG A 102 5.06 -10.30 2.07
CA ARG A 102 4.93 -10.46 3.52
C ARG A 102 3.49 -10.24 3.98
N ILE A 103 2.81 -9.26 3.41
CA ILE A 103 1.39 -9.02 3.71
C ILE A 103 0.54 -10.21 3.27
N LYS A 104 0.82 -10.76 2.10
CA LYS A 104 0.11 -11.94 1.60
C LYS A 104 0.32 -13.13 2.54
N GLU A 105 1.55 -13.38 2.98
CA GLU A 105 1.85 -14.44 3.94
C GLU A 105 1.09 -14.23 5.25
N PHE A 106 1.04 -13.00 5.72
CA PHE A 106 0.31 -12.64 6.93
C PHE A 106 -1.17 -12.97 6.80
N LEU A 107 -1.78 -12.60 5.67
CA LEU A 107 -3.19 -12.90 5.40
C LEU A 107 -3.45 -14.39 5.33
N ASP A 108 -2.56 -15.15 4.70
CA ASP A 108 -2.68 -16.60 4.60
C ASP A 108 -2.60 -17.26 5.99
N GLU A 109 -1.72 -16.76 6.84
CA GLU A 109 -1.60 -17.24 8.23
C GLU A 109 -2.86 -16.95 9.04
N LEU A 110 -3.47 -15.78 8.84
CA LEU A 110 -4.74 -15.43 9.49
C LEU A 110 -5.87 -16.37 9.10
N LYS A 111 -5.90 -16.81 7.85
CA LYS A 111 -6.93 -17.74 7.38
C LYS A 111 -6.76 -19.12 7.98
N LYS A 112 -5.55 -19.52 8.31
CA LYS A 112 -5.26 -20.82 8.91
C LYS A 112 -5.49 -20.85 10.41
N GLY A 113 -5.43 -19.70 11.02
CA GLY A 113 -5.59 -19.53 12.44
C GLY A 113 -7.02 -19.32 12.88
#